data_5d81422511a683c41c1ba0c53a99992d
#
_entry.id   5d81422511a683c41c1ba0c53a99992d
#
_cell.length_a   1.000
_cell.length_b   1.000
_cell.length_c   1.000
_cell.angle_alpha   90.00
_cell.angle_beta   90.00
_cell.angle_gamma   90.00
#
_symmetry.space_group_name_H-M   'P 1'
#
loop_
_entity.id
_entity.type
_entity.pdbx_description
1 polymer ?
#
loop_
_entity_poly.entity_id
_entity_poly.type
_entity_poly.pdbx_seq_one_letter_code
_entity_poly.pdbx_strand_id
1 'polypeptide(L)'
;MMALLSQLNEQLLRMVVIAYEPIWAIGTGLHATSDQIEESHRLIRRIIEKEFAGISREVSILYGGSVNSGNCKELSEVSEVNGFLIGGASLDADQFAQIATTITEVKKE
;
A
#
# COMPACT_ATOMS: atom_id res chain seq x y z
N MET A 1 -13.08 7.03 -3.06
CA MET A 1 -12.08 6.83 -4.13
C MET A 1 -12.48 7.46 -5.44
N MET A 2 -13.62 7.10 -5.99
CA MET A 2 -14.09 7.66 -7.28
C MET A 2 -14.22 9.18 -7.26
N ALA A 3 -14.84 9.73 -6.20
CA ALA A 3 -15.01 11.18 -6.07
C ALA A 3 -13.67 11.93 -6.01
N LEU A 4 -12.66 11.30 -5.41
CA LEU A 4 -11.33 11.89 -5.36
C LEU A 4 -10.67 11.84 -6.74
N LEU A 5 -10.74 10.68 -7.41
CA LEU A 5 -10.12 10.50 -8.72
C LEU A 5 -10.74 11.41 -9.78
N SER A 6 -12.05 11.73 -9.67
CA SER A 6 -12.71 12.59 -10.63
C SER A 6 -12.15 14.02 -10.65
N GLN A 7 -11.41 14.41 -9.61
CA GLN A 7 -10.79 15.72 -9.50
C GLN A 7 -9.35 15.74 -10.03
N LEU A 8 -8.85 14.58 -10.44
CA LEU A 8 -7.49 14.44 -10.96
C LEU A 8 -7.52 14.29 -12.47
N ASN A 9 -6.45 14.71 -13.11
CA ASN A 9 -6.19 14.34 -14.49
C ASN A 9 -4.98 13.39 -14.52
N GLU A 10 -4.68 12.84 -15.69
CA GLU A 10 -3.58 11.89 -15.86
C GLU A 10 -2.25 12.45 -15.37
N GLN A 11 -1.97 13.71 -15.68
CA GLN A 11 -0.72 14.36 -15.29
C GLN A 11 -0.58 14.44 -13.77
N LEU A 12 -1.66 14.86 -13.09
CA LEU A 12 -1.65 14.93 -11.63
C LEU A 12 -1.56 13.54 -11.00
N LEU A 13 -2.25 12.56 -11.58
CA LEU A 13 -2.25 11.20 -11.05
C LEU A 13 -0.84 10.59 -11.06
N ARG A 14 -0.02 10.93 -12.04
CA ARG A 14 1.37 10.47 -12.09
C ARG A 14 2.22 11.01 -10.95
N MET A 15 1.76 12.07 -10.28
CA MET A 15 2.48 12.73 -9.19
C MET A 15 2.00 12.30 -7.81
N VAL A 16 1.02 11.39 -7.72
CA VAL A 16 0.47 10.97 -6.43
C VAL A 16 0.81 9.51 -6.12
N VAL A 17 0.83 9.22 -4.82
CA VAL A 17 0.93 7.87 -4.28
C VAL A 17 -0.34 7.67 -3.47
N ILE A 18 -0.99 6.51 -3.66
CA ILE A 18 -2.23 6.20 -2.96
C ILE A 18 -1.90 5.32 -1.76
N ALA A 19 -2.41 5.69 -0.58
CA ALA A 19 -2.28 4.87 0.62
C ALA A 19 -3.68 4.38 1.03
N TYR A 20 -3.82 3.07 1.17
CA TYR A 20 -5.04 2.48 1.66
C TYR A 20 -4.89 2.18 3.16
N GLU A 21 -5.67 2.87 3.97
CA GLU A 21 -5.65 2.72 5.41
C GLU A 21 -7.03 2.26 5.90
N PRO A 22 -7.22 0.94 6.13
CA PRO A 22 -8.49 0.49 6.70
C PRO A 22 -8.66 1.08 8.10
N ILE A 23 -9.74 1.83 8.30
CA ILE A 23 -9.97 2.59 9.54
C ILE A 23 -9.90 1.68 10.77
N TRP A 24 -10.46 0.48 10.67
CA TRP A 24 -10.49 -0.45 11.80
C TRP A 24 -9.11 -1.00 12.17
N ALA A 25 -8.10 -0.84 11.30
CA ALA A 25 -6.74 -1.31 11.56
C ALA A 25 -5.84 -0.21 12.14
N ILE A 26 -6.27 1.05 12.11
CA ILE A 26 -5.45 2.17 12.56
C ILE A 26 -5.39 2.19 14.09
N GLY A 27 -4.16 2.09 14.64
CA GLY A 27 -3.94 2.23 16.09
C GLY A 27 -4.45 1.08 16.93
N THR A 28 -4.90 -0.03 16.34
CA THR A 28 -5.46 -1.16 17.08
C THR A 28 -4.49 -2.32 17.26
N GLY A 29 -3.35 -2.28 16.59
CA GLY A 29 -2.42 -3.42 16.55
C GLY A 29 -2.89 -4.53 15.64
N LEU A 30 -4.08 -4.41 15.07
CA LEU A 30 -4.62 -5.37 14.12
C LEU A 30 -4.22 -4.97 12.70
N HIS A 31 -4.14 -5.95 11.83
CA HIS A 31 -3.95 -5.69 10.40
C HIS A 31 -4.96 -6.52 9.62
N ALA A 32 -5.24 -6.09 8.40
CA ALA A 32 -6.10 -6.84 7.50
C ALA A 32 -5.42 -8.15 7.12
N THR A 33 -6.22 -9.17 6.79
CA THR A 33 -5.64 -10.41 6.25
C THR A 33 -5.05 -10.14 4.88
N SER A 34 -4.11 -11.00 4.45
CA SER A 34 -3.51 -10.87 3.11
C SER A 34 -4.57 -10.87 2.01
N ASP A 35 -5.59 -11.69 2.14
CA ASP A 35 -6.68 -11.75 1.16
C ASP A 35 -7.48 -10.45 1.12
N GLN A 36 -7.77 -9.87 2.28
CA GLN A 36 -8.49 -8.59 2.36
C GLN A 36 -7.68 -7.47 1.73
N ILE A 37 -6.38 -7.44 2.00
CA ILE A 37 -5.48 -6.43 1.45
C ILE A 37 -5.39 -6.58 -0.07
N GLU A 38 -5.21 -7.80 -0.55
CA GLU A 38 -5.14 -8.06 -1.97
C GLU A 38 -6.42 -7.63 -2.69
N GLU A 39 -7.57 -7.98 -2.13
CA GLU A 39 -8.86 -7.62 -2.72
C GLU A 39 -9.03 -6.09 -2.79
N SER A 40 -8.72 -5.39 -1.70
CA SER A 40 -8.86 -3.94 -1.65
C SER A 40 -7.90 -3.23 -2.61
N HIS A 41 -6.63 -3.65 -2.64
CA HIS A 41 -5.64 -3.05 -3.54
C HIS A 41 -5.97 -3.34 -5.00
N ARG A 42 -6.45 -4.53 -5.28
CA ARG A 42 -6.86 -4.89 -6.64
C ARG A 42 -8.05 -4.06 -7.09
N LEU A 43 -9.00 -3.81 -6.19
CA LEU A 43 -10.15 -2.95 -6.49
C LEU A 43 -9.72 -1.52 -6.80
N ILE A 44 -8.80 -0.97 -5.99
CA ILE A 44 -8.27 0.38 -6.24
C ILE A 44 -7.59 0.43 -7.61
N ARG A 45 -6.80 -0.57 -7.93
CA ARG A 45 -6.11 -0.64 -9.24
C ARG A 45 -7.11 -0.66 -10.39
N ARG A 46 -8.19 -1.41 -10.26
CA ARG A 46 -9.24 -1.47 -11.28
C ARG A 46 -9.92 -0.13 -11.47
N ILE A 47 -10.17 0.60 -10.39
CA ILE A 47 -10.78 1.92 -10.46
C ILE A 47 -9.87 2.87 -11.22
N ILE A 48 -8.57 2.85 -10.92
CA ILE A 48 -7.60 3.68 -11.61
C ILE A 48 -7.56 3.32 -13.10
N GLU A 49 -7.52 2.03 -13.42
CA GLU A 49 -7.48 1.58 -14.81
C GLU A 49 -8.71 2.01 -15.59
N LYS A 50 -9.88 1.98 -14.95
CA LYS A 50 -11.12 2.39 -15.58
C LYS A 50 -11.13 3.88 -15.92
N GLU A 51 -10.63 4.72 -15.00
CA GLU A 51 -10.64 6.16 -15.17
C GLU A 51 -9.44 6.69 -15.98
N PHE A 52 -8.30 6.00 -15.88
CA PHE A 52 -7.04 6.43 -16.48
C PHE A 52 -6.30 5.24 -17.08
N ALA A 53 -6.90 4.66 -18.13
CA ALA A 53 -6.33 3.50 -18.78
C ALA A 53 -4.92 3.78 -19.28
N GLY A 54 -4.03 2.82 -19.07
CA GLY A 54 -2.65 2.89 -19.54
C GLY A 54 -1.65 3.40 -18.52
N ILE A 55 -2.09 4.02 -17.42
CA ILE A 55 -1.16 4.51 -16.39
C ILE A 55 -1.37 3.87 -15.02
N SER A 56 -2.33 2.97 -14.89
CA SER A 56 -2.63 2.37 -13.59
C SER A 56 -1.41 1.67 -12.98
N ARG A 57 -0.57 1.07 -13.79
CA ARG A 57 0.64 0.38 -13.31
C ARG A 57 1.75 1.33 -12.87
N GLU A 58 1.66 2.59 -13.22
CA GLU A 58 2.63 3.60 -12.81
C GLU A 58 2.31 4.20 -11.45
N VAL A 59 1.10 3.97 -10.94
CA VAL A 59 0.67 4.50 -9.65
C VAL A 59 1.00 3.50 -8.55
N SER A 60 1.73 3.95 -7.53
CA SER A 60 2.04 3.12 -6.38
C SER A 60 0.89 3.15 -5.38
N ILE A 61 0.48 1.97 -4.91
CA ILE A 61 -0.56 1.81 -3.90
C ILE A 61 0.08 1.20 -2.67
N LEU A 62 0.07 1.95 -1.56
CA LEU A 62 0.66 1.54 -0.31
C LEU A 62 -0.39 1.00 0.64
N TYR A 63 0.00 0.04 1.46
CA TYR A 63 -0.84 -0.41 2.57
C TYR A 63 -0.43 0.33 3.85
N GLY A 64 -1.39 0.94 4.51
CA GLY A 64 -1.17 1.72 5.72
C GLY A 64 -1.95 1.16 6.91
N GLY A 65 -1.79 -0.10 7.20
CA GLY A 65 -2.33 -0.69 8.41
C GLY A 65 -1.23 -0.91 9.43
N SER A 66 -1.38 -1.91 10.29
CA SER A 66 -0.37 -2.26 11.29
C SER A 66 0.75 -3.04 10.60
N VAL A 67 1.89 -2.39 10.39
CA VAL A 67 3.07 -2.98 9.75
C VAL A 67 4.22 -2.96 10.75
N ASN A 68 4.85 -4.11 10.95
CA ASN A 68 6.00 -4.26 11.84
C ASN A 68 6.97 -5.29 11.27
N SER A 69 8.09 -5.50 11.96
CA SER A 69 9.12 -6.44 11.50
C SER A 69 8.63 -7.89 11.48
N GLY A 70 7.57 -8.20 12.25
CA GLY A 70 7.03 -9.57 12.32
C GLY A 70 6.07 -9.91 11.19
N ASN A 71 5.41 -8.93 10.58
CA ASN A 71 4.43 -9.18 9.54
C ASN A 71 4.79 -8.62 8.16
N CYS A 72 5.84 -7.81 8.06
CA CYS A 72 6.13 -7.11 6.81
C CYS A 72 6.49 -8.04 5.66
N LYS A 73 7.09 -9.19 5.93
CA LYS A 73 7.42 -10.14 4.87
C LYS A 73 6.16 -10.68 4.22
N GLU A 74 5.22 -11.17 5.03
CA GLU A 74 3.94 -11.68 4.53
C GLU A 74 3.19 -10.61 3.76
N LEU A 75 3.12 -9.40 4.33
CA LEU A 75 2.41 -8.29 3.70
C LEU A 75 3.06 -7.86 2.39
N SER A 76 4.38 -7.89 2.31
CA SER A 76 5.09 -7.49 1.09
C SER A 76 4.95 -8.51 -0.05
N GLU A 77 4.54 -9.72 0.26
CA GLU A 77 4.27 -10.75 -0.75
C GLU A 77 2.87 -10.64 -1.34
N VAL A 78 2.02 -9.79 -0.77
CA VAL A 78 0.65 -9.61 -1.27
C VAL A 78 0.68 -8.90 -2.63
N SER A 79 -0.07 -9.46 -3.58
CA SER A 79 -0.20 -8.88 -4.92
C SER A 79 -0.82 -7.48 -4.85
N GLU A 80 -0.35 -6.58 -5.69
CA GLU A 80 -0.82 -5.19 -5.82
C GLU A 80 -0.43 -4.27 -4.66
N VAL A 81 0.33 -4.74 -3.68
CA VAL A 81 0.90 -3.89 -2.63
C VAL A 81 2.28 -3.43 -3.10
N ASN A 82 2.42 -2.13 -3.35
CA ASN A 82 3.66 -1.56 -3.85
C ASN A 82 4.59 -1.07 -2.74
N GLY A 83 4.08 -0.92 -1.54
CA GLY A 83 4.85 -0.46 -0.39
C GLY A 83 3.96 -0.26 0.81
N PHE A 84 4.49 0.41 1.83
CA PHE A 84 3.81 0.58 3.10
C PHE A 84 3.92 1.99 3.63
N LEU A 85 2.88 2.43 4.31
CA LEU A 85 2.91 3.62 5.14
C LEU A 85 3.00 3.12 6.58
N ILE A 86 4.16 3.31 7.20
CA ILE A 86 4.49 2.72 8.50
C ILE A 86 4.31 3.74 9.61
N GLY A 87 3.48 3.39 10.60
CA GLY A 87 3.21 4.24 11.76
C GLY A 87 4.20 3.99 12.90
N GLY A 88 3.72 3.35 13.98
CA GLY A 88 4.49 3.19 15.21
C GLY A 88 5.86 2.57 15.05
N ALA A 89 5.98 1.55 14.18
CA ALA A 89 7.26 0.88 13.95
C ALA A 89 8.32 1.79 13.33
N SER A 90 7.92 2.90 12.69
CA SER A 90 8.87 3.86 12.12
C SER A 90 9.59 4.68 13.18
N LEU A 91 9.12 4.65 14.42
CA LEU A 91 9.76 5.35 15.54
C LEU A 91 10.95 4.59 16.11
N ASP A 92 11.09 3.31 15.76
CA ASP A 92 12.22 2.46 16.15
C ASP A 92 13.11 2.29 14.92
N ALA A 93 14.29 2.91 14.94
CA ALA A 93 15.19 2.92 13.79
C ALA A 93 15.62 1.52 13.37
N ASP A 94 15.88 0.63 14.33
CA ASP A 94 16.31 -0.73 14.03
C ASP A 94 15.17 -1.52 13.37
N GLN A 95 13.97 -1.40 13.91
CA GLN A 95 12.80 -2.08 13.36
C GLN A 95 12.47 -1.55 11.96
N PHE A 96 12.51 -0.23 11.79
CA PHE A 96 12.25 0.37 10.49
C PHE A 96 13.26 -0.11 9.45
N ALA A 97 14.55 -0.20 9.83
CA ALA A 97 15.59 -0.71 8.93
C ALA A 97 15.36 -2.18 8.58
N GLN A 98 14.93 -3.00 9.53
CA GLN A 98 14.60 -4.40 9.26
C GLN A 98 13.44 -4.53 8.28
N ILE A 99 12.41 -3.70 8.45
CA ILE A 99 11.27 -3.69 7.54
C ILE A 99 11.72 -3.31 6.13
N ALA A 100 12.49 -2.24 5.99
CA ALA A 100 12.98 -1.80 4.69
C ALA A 100 13.83 -2.87 4.00
N THR A 101 14.69 -3.54 4.75
CA THR A 101 15.53 -4.62 4.21
C THR A 101 14.68 -5.79 3.73
N THR A 102 13.71 -6.20 4.55
CA THR A 102 12.82 -7.31 4.21
C THR A 102 12.03 -7.02 2.93
N ILE A 103 11.45 -5.82 2.83
CA ILE A 103 10.68 -5.42 1.65
C ILE A 103 11.57 -5.43 0.41
N THR A 104 12.79 -4.90 0.53
CA THR A 104 13.72 -4.86 -0.59
C THR A 104 14.05 -6.26 -1.10
N GLU A 105 14.28 -7.20 -0.19
CA GLU A 105 14.58 -8.58 -0.57
C GLU A 105 13.40 -9.25 -1.28
N VAL A 106 12.18 -9.05 -0.77
CA VAL A 106 10.97 -9.62 -1.39
C VAL A 106 10.73 -9.03 -2.76
N LYS A 107 10.84 -7.70 -2.89
CA LYS A 107 10.52 -7.01 -4.15
C LYS A 107 11.58 -7.19 -5.24
N LYS A 108 12.75 -7.70 -4.91
CA LYS A 108 13.76 -8.07 -5.91
C LYS A 108 13.36 -9.27 -6.73
N GLU A 109 12.56 -10.14 -6.16
CA GLU A 109 12.07 -11.34 -6.84
C GLU A 109 10.86 -10.99 -7.74
#